data_403507b1f7391548b407af2c62489018
#
_entry.id   403507b1f7391548b407af2c62489018
#
_cell.length_a   1.000
_cell.length_b   1.000
_cell.length_c   1.000
_cell.angle_alpha   90.00
_cell.angle_beta   90.00
_cell.angle_gamma   90.00
#
_symmetry.space_group_name_H-M   'P 1'
#
loop_
_entity.id
_entity.type
_entity.pdbx_description
1 polymer ?
#
loop_
_entity_poly.entity_id
_entity_poly.type
_entity_poly.pdbx_seq_one_letter_code
_entity_poly.pdbx_strand_id
1 'polypeptide(L)'
;MLTSQDLNGEWMKNYEALKIFLDKQQRFPKSAEGYLGEWCSTQRKMRKQGKLSPNRQTLLDRIGFVWSVEQVWRSYLEQLHQFHVQNGRWPGCREGALGRWCTVQRRNYRRGSLSDQKIAQLEQIGFIPLKGDK
;
A
#
# COMPACT_ATOMS: atom_id res chain seq x y z
N MET A 1 -20.74 -14.13 -8.65
CA MET A 1 -21.92 -13.28 -8.50
C MET A 1 -22.01 -12.77 -7.06
N LEU A 2 -22.32 -11.50 -6.88
CA LEU A 2 -22.45 -10.90 -5.56
C LEU A 2 -23.75 -11.32 -4.89
N THR A 3 -23.68 -11.65 -3.60
CA THR A 3 -24.86 -11.99 -2.83
C THR A 3 -25.52 -10.73 -2.28
N SER A 4 -26.78 -10.82 -1.85
CA SER A 4 -27.48 -9.70 -1.24
C SER A 4 -26.83 -9.26 0.10
N GLN A 5 -26.19 -10.20 0.81
CA GLN A 5 -25.43 -9.86 2.03
C GLN A 5 -24.19 -9.03 1.72
N ASP A 6 -23.50 -9.36 0.64
CA ASP A 6 -22.31 -8.62 0.24
C ASP A 6 -22.64 -7.21 -0.19
N LEU A 7 -23.82 -7.02 -0.76
CA LEU A 7 -24.28 -5.73 -1.29
C LEU A 7 -25.31 -5.08 -0.39
N ASN A 8 -25.33 -5.39 0.92
CA ASN A 8 -26.28 -4.76 1.83
C ASN A 8 -26.06 -3.25 1.87
N GLY A 9 -27.16 -2.51 2.13
CA GLY A 9 -27.17 -1.07 2.00
C GLY A 9 -26.10 -0.37 2.85
N GLU A 10 -25.85 -0.87 4.05
CA GLU A 10 -24.90 -0.25 4.96
C GLU A 10 -23.45 -0.43 4.50
N TRP A 11 -23.07 -1.64 4.15
CA TRP A 11 -21.71 -1.89 3.67
C TRP A 11 -21.44 -1.11 2.39
N MET A 12 -22.39 -1.13 1.46
CA MET A 12 -22.25 -0.41 0.19
C MET A 12 -22.22 1.11 0.41
N LYS A 13 -22.97 1.63 1.36
CA LYS A 13 -22.91 3.06 1.72
C LYS A 13 -21.50 3.45 2.11
N ASN A 14 -20.87 2.65 2.95
CA ASN A 14 -19.49 2.91 3.41
C ASN A 14 -18.49 2.77 2.27
N TYR A 15 -18.69 1.77 1.41
CA TYR A 15 -17.84 1.57 0.23
C TYR A 15 -17.92 2.77 -0.71
N GLU A 16 -19.13 3.25 -0.99
CA GLU A 16 -19.32 4.44 -1.85
C GLU A 16 -18.74 5.69 -1.20
N ALA A 17 -18.91 5.85 0.10
CA ALA A 17 -18.33 6.98 0.83
C ALA A 17 -16.80 6.94 0.77
N LEU A 18 -16.21 5.74 0.84
CA LEU A 18 -14.78 5.56 0.72
C LEU A 18 -14.30 5.97 -0.68
N LYS A 19 -15.03 5.59 -1.71
CA LYS A 19 -14.69 5.98 -3.09
C LYS A 19 -14.71 7.49 -3.25
N ILE A 20 -15.70 8.16 -2.69
CA ILE A 20 -15.79 9.63 -2.71
C ILE A 20 -14.60 10.24 -1.98
N PHE A 21 -14.24 9.70 -0.82
CA PHE A 21 -13.08 10.17 -0.05
C PHE A 21 -11.80 10.05 -0.87
N LEU A 22 -11.59 8.90 -1.51
CA LEU A 22 -10.41 8.67 -2.37
C LEU A 22 -10.34 9.65 -3.52
N ASP A 23 -11.48 9.93 -4.15
CA ASP A 23 -11.55 10.86 -5.26
C ASP A 23 -11.17 12.27 -4.83
N LYS A 24 -11.66 12.71 -3.68
CA LYS A 24 -11.42 14.07 -3.17
C LYS A 24 -10.04 14.23 -2.53
N GLN A 25 -9.60 13.25 -1.75
CA GLN A 25 -8.39 13.36 -0.93
C GLN A 25 -7.16 12.71 -1.58
N GLN A 26 -7.36 11.86 -2.58
CA GLN A 26 -6.29 11.11 -3.26
C GLN A 26 -5.45 10.26 -2.29
N ARG A 27 -6.08 9.79 -1.22
CA ARG A 27 -5.47 8.90 -0.22
C ARG A 27 -6.57 8.18 0.55
N PHE A 28 -6.20 7.13 1.26
CA PHE A 28 -7.13 6.43 2.14
C PHE A 28 -7.23 7.15 3.49
N PRO A 29 -8.39 7.08 4.17
CA PRO A 29 -8.53 7.66 5.50
C PRO A 29 -7.71 6.89 6.53
N LYS A 30 -7.14 7.60 7.48
CA LYS A 30 -6.42 7.01 8.62
C LYS A 30 -7.43 6.52 9.65
N SER A 31 -7.05 5.51 10.43
CA SER A 31 -7.95 4.91 11.42
C SER A 31 -8.46 5.94 12.44
N ALA A 32 -7.71 7.00 12.70
CA ALA A 32 -8.10 8.05 13.62
C ALA A 32 -8.95 9.16 13.00
N GLU A 33 -9.23 9.08 11.69
CA GLU A 33 -9.94 10.11 10.96
C GLU A 33 -11.45 9.88 10.87
N GLY A 34 -12.07 9.46 11.96
CA GLY A 34 -13.50 9.31 12.02
C GLY A 34 -14.00 7.98 11.50
N TYR A 35 -15.27 7.96 11.10
CA TYR A 35 -16.01 6.74 10.82
C TYR A 35 -15.43 5.92 9.67
N LEU A 36 -15.04 6.57 8.56
CA LEU A 36 -14.48 5.84 7.41
C LEU A 36 -13.14 5.20 7.74
N GLY A 37 -12.32 5.88 8.54
CA GLY A 37 -11.05 5.31 8.98
C GLY A 37 -11.26 4.06 9.82
N GLU A 38 -12.21 4.12 10.74
CA GLU A 38 -12.56 2.96 11.56
C GLU A 38 -13.14 1.82 10.72
N TRP A 39 -13.98 2.16 9.75
CA TRP A 39 -14.56 1.17 8.84
C TRP A 39 -13.47 0.44 8.05
N CYS A 40 -12.50 1.17 7.54
CA CYS A 40 -11.37 0.57 6.84
C CYS A 40 -10.59 -0.38 7.74
N SER A 41 -10.33 0.03 8.99
CA SER A 41 -9.64 -0.82 9.96
C SER A 41 -10.43 -2.10 10.24
N THR A 42 -11.75 -1.98 10.31
CA THR A 42 -12.64 -3.13 10.50
C THR A 42 -12.53 -4.11 9.33
N GLN A 43 -12.48 -3.60 8.08
CA GLN A 43 -12.33 -4.46 6.91
C GLN A 43 -11.00 -5.22 6.95
N ARG A 44 -9.92 -4.56 7.33
CA ARG A 44 -8.61 -5.22 7.47
C ARG A 44 -8.65 -6.33 8.53
N LYS A 45 -9.29 -6.04 9.66
CA LYS A 45 -9.44 -7.00 10.75
C LYS A 45 -10.25 -8.21 10.31
N MET A 46 -11.37 -7.97 9.61
CA MET A 46 -12.24 -9.05 9.13
C MET A 46 -11.53 -9.95 8.13
N ARG A 47 -10.74 -9.37 7.24
CA ARG A 47 -9.95 -10.16 6.29
C ARG A 47 -8.94 -11.04 7.02
N LYS A 48 -8.26 -10.48 8.01
CA LYS A 48 -7.29 -11.22 8.82
C LYS A 48 -7.92 -12.40 9.55
N GLN A 49 -9.16 -12.23 9.98
CA GLN A 49 -9.91 -13.27 10.69
C GLN A 49 -10.60 -14.27 9.74
N GLY A 50 -10.48 -14.06 8.43
CA GLY A 50 -11.16 -14.90 7.45
C GLY A 50 -12.67 -14.68 7.39
N LYS A 51 -13.13 -13.53 7.88
CA LYS A 51 -14.57 -13.21 7.95
C LYS A 51 -15.05 -12.26 6.86
N LEU A 52 -14.15 -11.75 6.03
CA LEU A 52 -14.52 -10.87 4.92
C LEU A 52 -14.89 -11.72 3.72
N SER A 53 -16.08 -11.47 3.13
CA SER A 53 -16.51 -12.24 1.97
C SER A 53 -15.59 -11.98 0.77
N PRO A 54 -15.41 -12.98 -0.12
CA PRO A 54 -14.61 -12.78 -1.33
C PRO A 54 -15.13 -11.64 -2.21
N ASN A 55 -16.46 -11.44 -2.26
CA ASN A 55 -17.04 -10.37 -3.06
C ASN A 55 -16.68 -8.99 -2.53
N ARG A 56 -16.74 -8.81 -1.21
CA ARG A 56 -16.35 -7.55 -0.58
C ARG A 56 -14.86 -7.29 -0.75
N GLN A 57 -14.04 -8.33 -0.62
CA GLN A 57 -12.61 -8.21 -0.84
C GLN A 57 -12.32 -7.79 -2.28
N THR A 58 -13.00 -8.38 -3.26
CA THR A 58 -12.84 -8.04 -4.67
C THR A 58 -13.18 -6.57 -4.93
N LEU A 59 -14.28 -6.09 -4.36
CA LEU A 59 -14.67 -4.69 -4.51
C LEU A 59 -13.62 -3.74 -3.94
N LEU A 60 -13.10 -4.04 -2.75
CA LEU A 60 -12.07 -3.23 -2.13
C LEU A 60 -10.75 -3.29 -2.91
N ASP A 61 -10.38 -4.47 -3.42
CA ASP A 61 -9.19 -4.61 -4.26
C ASP A 61 -9.27 -3.75 -5.52
N ARG A 62 -10.47 -3.61 -6.10
CA ARG A 62 -10.68 -2.79 -7.30
C ARG A 62 -10.34 -1.32 -7.10
N ILE A 63 -10.51 -0.81 -5.90
CA ILE A 63 -10.17 0.58 -5.59
C ILE A 63 -8.77 0.73 -4.98
N GLY A 64 -7.99 -0.36 -4.99
CA GLY A 64 -6.63 -0.33 -4.49
C GLY A 64 -6.54 -0.30 -2.98
N PHE A 65 -7.51 -0.90 -2.29
CA PHE A 65 -7.56 -0.88 -0.83
C PHE A 65 -6.26 -1.42 -0.21
N VAL A 66 -5.76 -0.69 0.77
CA VAL A 66 -4.51 -1.02 1.45
C VAL A 66 -4.80 -1.95 2.63
N TRP A 67 -4.38 -3.22 2.51
CA TRP A 67 -4.65 -4.22 3.54
C TRP A 67 -3.61 -4.21 4.66
N SER A 68 -2.38 -3.84 4.38
CA SER A 68 -1.31 -3.87 5.36
C SER A 68 -0.18 -2.91 5.01
N VAL A 69 0.64 -2.58 6.00
CA VAL A 69 1.85 -1.79 5.81
C VAL A 69 2.81 -2.47 4.81
N GLU A 70 2.87 -3.81 4.87
CA GLU A 70 3.71 -4.59 3.95
C GLU A 70 3.26 -4.43 2.50
N GLN A 71 1.95 -4.37 2.27
CA GLN A 71 1.41 -4.15 0.94
C GLN A 71 1.80 -2.77 0.41
N VAL A 72 1.78 -1.75 1.26
CA VAL A 72 2.19 -0.39 0.87
C VAL A 72 3.66 -0.40 0.47
N TRP A 73 4.51 -1.04 1.27
CA TRP A 73 5.93 -1.11 0.99
C TRP A 73 6.21 -1.81 -0.35
N ARG A 74 5.53 -2.92 -0.60
CA ARG A 74 5.66 -3.66 -1.87
C ARG A 74 5.19 -2.83 -3.06
N SER A 75 4.12 -2.06 -2.88
CA SER A 75 3.61 -1.18 -3.94
C SER A 75 4.66 -0.15 -4.34
N TYR A 76 5.32 0.46 -3.37
CA TYR A 76 6.39 1.41 -3.66
C TYR A 76 7.60 0.73 -4.31
N LEU A 77 7.93 -0.49 -3.86
CA LEU A 77 9.02 -1.27 -4.47
C LEU A 77 8.75 -1.51 -5.94
N GLU A 78 7.53 -1.89 -6.28
CA GLU A 78 7.11 -2.13 -7.67
C GLU A 78 7.21 -0.84 -8.49
N GLN A 79 6.71 0.26 -7.95
CA GLN A 79 6.79 1.57 -8.60
C GLN A 79 8.23 1.98 -8.83
N LEU A 80 9.09 1.72 -7.86
CA LEU A 80 10.52 2.03 -7.96
C LEU A 80 11.18 1.24 -9.08
N HIS A 81 10.88 -0.05 -9.15
CA HIS A 81 11.41 -0.91 -10.19
C HIS A 81 10.98 -0.44 -11.58
N GLN A 82 9.69 -0.12 -11.73
CA GLN A 82 9.15 0.38 -13.00
C GLN A 82 9.77 1.72 -13.38
N PHE A 83 9.95 2.61 -12.41
CA PHE A 83 10.60 3.90 -12.68
C PHE A 83 12.01 3.70 -13.23
N HIS A 84 12.77 2.81 -12.60
CA HIS A 84 14.15 2.53 -13.02
C HIS A 84 14.21 1.92 -14.42
N VAL A 85 13.32 0.97 -14.70
CA VAL A 85 13.23 0.33 -16.02
C VAL A 85 12.93 1.36 -17.10
N GLN A 86 12.01 2.29 -16.82
CA GLN A 86 11.58 3.28 -17.81
C GLN A 86 12.56 4.44 -17.99
N ASN A 87 13.25 4.84 -16.94
CA ASN A 87 14.05 6.05 -16.94
C ASN A 87 15.57 5.81 -16.88
N GLY A 88 15.99 4.61 -16.55
CA GLY A 88 17.42 4.27 -16.41
C GLY A 88 18.10 4.92 -15.23
N ARG A 89 17.33 5.47 -14.29
CA ARG A 89 17.85 6.14 -13.11
C ARG A 89 16.87 5.96 -11.95
N TRP A 90 17.29 6.32 -10.76
CA TRP A 90 16.44 6.28 -9.58
C TRP A 90 15.79 7.65 -9.35
N PRO A 91 14.55 7.70 -8.82
CA PRO A 91 13.90 9.00 -8.58
C PRO A 91 14.62 9.80 -7.52
N GLY A 92 14.70 11.12 -7.73
CA GLY A 92 15.29 12.05 -6.77
C GLY A 92 14.32 12.37 -5.63
N CYS A 93 14.86 12.86 -4.52
CA CYS A 93 14.06 13.15 -3.33
C CYS A 93 12.97 14.20 -3.56
N ARG A 94 13.07 14.99 -4.63
CA ARG A 94 12.09 15.99 -4.98
C ARG A 94 11.07 15.52 -6.01
N GLU A 95 11.15 14.26 -6.40
CA GLU A 95 10.27 13.68 -7.44
C GLU A 95 9.07 12.97 -6.82
N GLY A 96 8.37 13.65 -5.92
CA GLY A 96 7.12 13.17 -5.36
C GLY A 96 7.28 12.14 -4.25
N ALA A 97 6.20 11.40 -4.00
CA ALA A 97 6.15 10.42 -2.90
C ALA A 97 7.17 9.29 -3.09
N LEU A 98 7.36 8.83 -4.32
CA LEU A 98 8.31 7.76 -4.60
C LEU A 98 9.75 8.18 -4.29
N GLY A 99 10.13 9.40 -4.67
CA GLY A 99 11.45 9.93 -4.36
C GLY A 99 11.69 10.03 -2.86
N ARG A 100 10.69 10.51 -2.13
CA ARG A 100 10.77 10.59 -0.66
C ARG A 100 10.89 9.21 -0.05
N TRP A 101 10.14 8.24 -0.57
CA TRP A 101 10.22 6.86 -0.10
C TRP A 101 11.63 6.30 -0.27
N CYS A 102 12.25 6.57 -1.42
CA CYS A 102 13.63 6.14 -1.68
C CYS A 102 14.60 6.70 -0.65
N THR A 103 14.47 7.98 -0.33
CA THR A 103 15.31 8.65 0.67
C THR A 103 15.17 7.96 2.03
N VAL A 104 13.93 7.62 2.42
CA VAL A 104 13.66 6.92 3.68
C VAL A 104 14.28 5.53 3.68
N GLN A 105 14.19 4.79 2.55
CA GLN A 105 14.77 3.44 2.48
C GLN A 105 16.29 3.48 2.60
N ARG A 106 16.94 4.42 1.93
CA ARG A 106 18.40 4.58 2.04
C ARG A 106 18.82 4.91 3.47
N ARG A 107 18.08 5.81 4.13
CA ARG A 107 18.35 6.17 5.52
C ARG A 107 18.18 4.97 6.44
N ASN A 108 17.09 4.22 6.28
CA ASN A 108 16.82 3.04 7.10
C ASN A 108 17.87 1.95 6.87
N TYR A 109 18.33 1.80 5.65
CA TYR A 109 19.39 0.85 5.33
C TYR A 109 20.69 1.23 6.07
N ARG A 110 21.09 2.50 6.01
CA ARG A 110 22.30 2.97 6.69
C ARG A 110 22.22 2.82 8.21
N ARG A 111 21.01 2.98 8.76
CA ARG A 111 20.78 2.84 10.21
C ARG A 111 20.63 1.40 10.68
N GLY A 112 20.57 0.45 9.76
CA GLY A 112 20.32 -0.93 10.09
C GLY A 112 18.89 -1.21 10.51
N SER A 113 17.96 -0.35 10.11
CA SER A 113 16.54 -0.45 10.49
C SER A 113 15.69 -1.26 9.51
N LEU A 114 16.22 -1.62 8.35
CA LEU A 114 15.50 -2.45 7.39
C LEU A 114 15.64 -3.92 7.73
N SER A 115 14.56 -4.68 7.57
CA SER A 115 14.60 -6.13 7.74
C SER A 115 15.46 -6.75 6.63
N ASP A 116 16.01 -7.92 6.90
CA ASP A 116 16.82 -8.65 5.92
C ASP A 116 15.99 -8.93 4.64
N GLN A 117 14.70 -9.22 4.81
CA GLN A 117 13.81 -9.47 3.68
C GLN A 117 13.66 -8.25 2.78
N LYS A 118 13.49 -7.06 3.38
CA LYS A 118 13.38 -5.81 2.62
C LYS A 118 14.70 -5.46 1.94
N ILE A 119 15.81 -5.67 2.62
CA ILE A 119 17.14 -5.45 2.05
C ILE A 119 17.32 -6.35 0.82
N ALA A 120 16.99 -7.63 0.93
CA ALA A 120 17.11 -8.57 -0.17
C ALA A 120 16.29 -8.14 -1.40
N GLN A 121 15.08 -7.63 -1.17
CA GLN A 121 14.22 -7.16 -2.26
C GLN A 121 14.77 -5.91 -2.94
N LEU A 122 15.34 -4.99 -2.17
CA LEU A 122 15.97 -3.78 -2.73
C LEU A 122 17.25 -4.12 -3.50
N GLU A 123 18.03 -5.08 -2.98
CA GLU A 123 19.21 -5.59 -3.68
C GLU A 123 18.84 -6.23 -5.02
N GLN A 124 17.74 -6.98 -5.03
CA GLN A 124 17.29 -7.72 -6.22
C GLN A 124 17.00 -6.79 -7.39
N ILE A 125 16.45 -5.60 -7.12
CA ILE A 125 16.18 -4.63 -8.19
C ILE A 125 17.36 -3.69 -8.45
N GLY A 126 18.46 -3.84 -7.70
CA GLY A 126 19.66 -3.05 -7.89
C GLY A 126 19.65 -1.69 -7.21
N PHE A 127 18.67 -1.41 -6.36
CA PHE A 127 18.55 -0.10 -5.70
C PHE A 127 19.64 0.12 -4.66
N ILE A 128 20.02 -0.94 -3.94
CA ILE A 128 21.16 -0.92 -3.03
C ILE A 128 22.14 -2.00 -3.47
N PRO A 129 23.45 -1.83 -3.19
CA PRO A 129 24.43 -2.82 -3.61
C PRO A 129 24.22 -4.14 -2.90
N LEU A 130 24.57 -5.23 -3.59
CA LEU A 130 24.51 -6.55 -2.99
C LEU A 130 25.41 -6.61 -1.77
N LYS A 131 24.99 -7.41 -0.78
CA LYS A 131 25.75 -7.58 0.45
C LYS A 131 27.16 -8.07 0.13
N GLY A 132 28.15 -7.34 0.60
CA GLY A 132 29.56 -7.64 0.32
C GLY A 132 30.16 -6.82 -0.81
N ASP A 133 29.35 -6.15 -1.61
CA ASP A 133 29.82 -5.23 -2.64
C ASP A 133 30.14 -3.86 -2.02
N LYS A 134 31.11 -3.20 -2.54
CA LYS A 134 31.48 -1.85 -2.07
C LYS A 134 31.43 -0.84 -3.19
#